data_d1459d4fbb3a8a9f40d6f7bec2829705
#
_entry.id   d1459d4fbb3a8a9f40d6f7bec2829705
#
_cell.length_a   1.000
_cell.length_b   1.000
_cell.length_c   1.000
_cell.angle_alpha   90.00
_cell.angle_beta   90.00
_cell.angle_gamma   90.00
#
_symmetry.space_group_name_H-M   'P 1'
#
loop_
_entity.id
_entity.type
_entity.pdbx_description
1 polymer ?
#
loop_
_entity_poly.entity_id
_entity_poly.type
_entity_poly.pdbx_seq_one_letter_code
_entity_poly.pdbx_strand_id
1 'polypeptide(L)'
;MKVINPIRMGGVEVLPLVEGGKGVAVSNGATSGGWASGGGVGTFSGVNADSYDAEGRIIRQIYHGRTRRERHEELVAYGIAGGIAQAQEAHERSGGVGRIHMNILWEMGGAERVARGVLEGAKGLVHGVTCGAGMPYRLADLARDYGVHYYPIVSSARAFNALWKRSYSKARELLGGVVY
;
A
#
# COMPACT_ATOMS: atom_id res chain seq x y z
N MET A 1 -7.35 10.18 -32.11
CA MET A 1 -6.78 9.80 -30.81
C MET A 1 -7.58 8.62 -30.27
N LYS A 2 -6.96 7.50 -29.89
CA LYS A 2 -7.71 6.40 -29.26
C LYS A 2 -8.08 6.83 -27.84
N VAL A 3 -9.35 6.76 -27.52
CA VAL A 3 -9.85 7.03 -26.16
C VAL A 3 -9.48 5.84 -25.27
N ILE A 4 -8.86 6.10 -24.13
CA ILE A 4 -8.59 5.08 -23.12
C ILE A 4 -9.90 4.87 -22.34
N ASN A 5 -10.47 3.68 -22.45
CA ASN A 5 -11.69 3.36 -21.72
C ASN A 5 -11.34 3.12 -20.24
N PRO A 6 -12.12 3.67 -19.31
CA PRO A 6 -11.94 3.39 -17.88
C PRO A 6 -12.23 1.91 -17.58
N ILE A 7 -11.63 1.44 -16.50
CA ILE A 7 -11.90 0.12 -15.92
C ILE A 7 -12.50 0.29 -14.53
N ARG A 8 -13.20 -0.73 -14.05
CA ARG A 8 -13.71 -0.73 -12.69
C ARG A 8 -12.71 -1.42 -11.76
N MET A 9 -12.22 -0.68 -10.76
CA MET A 9 -11.26 -1.15 -9.79
C MET A 9 -11.72 -0.80 -8.38
N GLY A 10 -11.94 -1.81 -7.56
CA GLY A 10 -12.49 -1.60 -6.22
C GLY A 10 -13.86 -0.89 -6.21
N GLY A 11 -14.72 -1.17 -7.19
CA GLY A 11 -16.05 -0.57 -7.30
C GLY A 11 -16.11 0.83 -7.90
N VAL A 12 -14.96 1.45 -8.20
CA VAL A 12 -14.85 2.82 -8.76
C VAL A 12 -14.27 2.75 -10.18
N GLU A 13 -14.74 3.61 -11.06
CA GLU A 13 -14.16 3.77 -12.40
C GLU A 13 -12.86 4.56 -12.31
N VAL A 14 -11.80 4.01 -12.90
CA VAL A 14 -10.48 4.64 -13.01
C VAL A 14 -9.91 4.44 -14.41
N LEU A 15 -9.02 5.29 -14.82
CA LEU A 15 -8.22 5.01 -16.00
C LEU A 15 -7.33 3.79 -15.74
N PRO A 16 -7.09 2.93 -16.75
CA PRO A 16 -6.26 1.72 -16.60
C PRO A 16 -4.75 2.06 -16.52
N LEU A 17 -4.44 3.04 -15.68
CA LEU A 17 -3.10 3.53 -15.39
C LEU A 17 -2.84 3.32 -13.91
N VAL A 18 -1.99 2.35 -13.60
CA VAL A 18 -1.65 1.97 -12.22
C VAL A 18 -0.17 2.20 -11.99
N GLU A 19 0.15 3.01 -10.99
CA GLU A 19 1.53 3.18 -10.55
C GLU A 19 2.02 1.87 -9.91
N GLY A 20 3.16 1.36 -10.37
CA GLY A 20 3.85 0.25 -9.73
C GLY A 20 4.49 0.71 -8.42
N GLY A 21 4.10 0.12 -7.30
CA GLY A 21 4.71 0.40 -6.01
C GLY A 21 6.19 0.01 -6.00
N LYS A 22 7.07 0.98 -5.82
CA LYS A 22 8.52 0.79 -5.74
C LYS A 22 8.99 1.06 -4.31
N GLY A 23 9.44 0.01 -3.63
CA GLY A 23 10.15 0.12 -2.37
C GLY A 23 11.56 0.67 -2.63
N VAL A 24 12.26 1.15 -1.75
CA VAL A 24 12.16 1.65 -0.41
C VAL A 24 11.91 3.15 -0.53
N ALA A 25 10.73 3.63 -0.20
CA ALA A 25 10.31 5.04 -0.32
C ALA A 25 10.42 5.66 -1.75
N VAL A 26 10.66 4.89 -2.82
CA VAL A 26 10.81 5.42 -4.19
C VAL A 26 9.47 5.90 -4.74
N SER A 27 8.39 5.11 -4.60
CA SER A 27 7.04 5.60 -4.83
C SER A 27 6.57 6.27 -3.54
N ASN A 28 6.19 7.52 -3.61
CA ASN A 28 5.82 8.35 -2.46
C ASN A 28 4.44 9.00 -2.64
N GLY A 29 4.00 9.75 -1.65
CA GLY A 29 2.72 10.45 -1.68
C GLY A 29 2.59 11.42 -2.85
N ALA A 30 3.67 12.13 -3.18
CA ALA A 30 3.67 13.08 -4.29
C ALA A 30 3.42 12.41 -5.64
N THR A 31 4.15 11.33 -5.95
CA THR A 31 3.96 10.59 -7.20
C THR A 31 2.59 9.93 -7.24
N SER A 32 2.18 9.29 -6.16
CA SER A 32 0.91 8.57 -6.07
C SER A 32 -0.30 9.52 -6.17
N GLY A 33 -0.22 10.66 -5.52
CA GLY A 33 -1.24 11.71 -5.68
C GLY A 33 -1.33 12.23 -7.10
N GLY A 34 -0.19 12.38 -7.80
CA GLY A 34 -0.15 12.76 -9.22
C GLY A 34 -0.83 11.73 -10.14
N TRP A 35 -0.59 10.43 -9.92
CA TRP A 35 -1.28 9.36 -10.66
C TRP A 35 -2.78 9.36 -10.41
N ALA A 36 -3.18 9.52 -9.14
CA ALA A 36 -4.59 9.54 -8.74
C ALA A 36 -5.32 10.77 -9.26
N SER A 37 -4.70 11.97 -9.25
CA SER A 37 -5.28 13.20 -9.79
C SER A 37 -5.58 13.12 -11.29
N GLY A 38 -4.80 12.31 -12.04
CA GLY A 38 -5.06 12.00 -13.44
C GLY A 38 -6.18 10.97 -13.66
N GLY A 39 -6.87 10.54 -12.61
CA GLY A 39 -7.95 9.55 -12.68
C GLY A 39 -7.47 8.09 -12.68
N GLY A 40 -6.18 7.85 -12.47
CA GLY A 40 -5.58 6.52 -12.36
C GLY A 40 -5.51 6.01 -10.91
N VAL A 41 -4.58 5.08 -10.68
CA VAL A 41 -4.29 4.53 -9.36
C VAL A 41 -2.85 4.86 -8.98
N GLY A 42 -2.65 5.67 -7.96
CA GLY A 42 -1.36 5.92 -7.36
C GLY A 42 -1.02 4.86 -6.32
N THR A 43 0.25 4.47 -6.24
CA THR A 43 0.68 3.42 -5.29
C THR A 43 1.96 3.85 -4.60
N PHE A 44 1.88 4.32 -3.36
CA PHE A 44 3.05 4.66 -2.57
C PHE A 44 3.68 3.43 -1.89
N SER A 45 4.96 3.52 -1.57
CA SER A 45 5.67 2.48 -0.82
C SER A 45 5.34 2.57 0.67
N GLY A 46 4.80 1.49 1.24
CA GLY A 46 4.70 1.29 2.68
C GLY A 46 5.98 0.70 3.28
N VAL A 47 7.04 0.56 2.48
CA VAL A 47 8.34 0.01 2.92
C VAL A 47 9.29 1.16 3.21
N ASN A 48 9.64 1.37 4.47
CA ASN A 48 10.50 2.46 4.93
C ASN A 48 10.08 3.83 4.35
N ALA A 49 8.79 4.09 4.36
CA ALA A 49 8.24 5.34 3.86
C ALA A 49 8.75 6.53 4.68
N ASP A 50 9.05 7.62 4.01
CA ASP A 50 9.49 8.85 4.66
C ASP A 50 8.32 9.58 5.32
N SER A 51 8.59 10.18 6.48
CA SER A 51 7.71 11.17 7.11
C SER A 51 8.35 12.57 7.04
N TYR A 52 7.54 13.60 7.23
CA TYR A 52 7.98 14.98 7.06
C TYR A 52 7.72 15.79 8.33
N ASP A 53 8.58 16.77 8.58
CA ASP A 53 8.35 17.78 9.61
C ASP A 53 7.35 18.87 9.13
N ALA A 54 7.07 19.83 9.98
CA ALA A 54 6.13 20.92 9.67
C ALA A 54 6.58 21.80 8.47
N GLU A 55 7.86 21.79 8.15
CA GLU A 55 8.47 22.52 7.03
C GLU A 55 8.57 21.66 5.77
N GLY A 56 8.05 20.43 5.79
CA GLY A 56 8.06 19.48 4.65
C GLY A 56 9.41 18.80 4.40
N ARG A 57 10.33 18.84 5.36
CA ARG A 57 11.64 18.16 5.26
C ARG A 57 11.53 16.73 5.77
N ILE A 58 12.23 15.81 5.13
CA ILE A 58 12.27 14.41 5.55
C ILE A 58 12.82 14.30 6.99
N ILE A 59 12.05 13.66 7.86
CA ILE A 59 12.48 13.32 9.21
C ILE A 59 13.46 12.15 9.13
N ARG A 60 14.71 12.41 9.52
CA ARG A 60 15.74 11.37 9.53
C ARG A 60 15.42 10.30 10.58
N GLN A 61 15.43 9.05 10.15
CA GLN A 61 15.27 7.91 11.05
C GLN A 61 16.54 7.73 11.89
N ILE A 62 16.43 7.88 13.19
CA ILE A 62 17.52 7.72 14.16
C ILE A 62 17.14 6.59 15.11
N TYR A 63 17.96 5.55 15.15
CA TYR A 63 17.71 4.36 15.95
C TYR A 63 18.50 4.44 17.25
N HIS A 64 17.81 4.38 18.39
CA HIS A 64 18.37 4.43 19.74
C HIS A 64 18.39 3.05 20.42
N GLY A 65 17.66 2.10 19.88
CA GLY A 65 17.56 0.73 20.39
C GLY A 65 18.93 0.04 20.49
N ARG A 66 19.19 -0.59 21.63
CA ARG A 66 20.44 -1.33 21.89
C ARG A 66 20.38 -2.75 21.36
N THR A 67 19.20 -3.33 21.31
CA THR A 67 18.96 -4.69 20.81
C THR A 67 18.34 -4.69 19.40
N ARG A 68 18.42 -5.83 18.70
CA ARG A 68 17.73 -6.03 17.43
C ARG A 68 16.21 -5.81 17.55
N ARG A 69 15.64 -6.25 18.68
CA ARG A 69 14.20 -6.12 18.93
C ARG A 69 13.81 -4.64 19.08
N GLU A 70 14.52 -3.89 19.88
CA GLU A 70 14.25 -2.46 20.06
C GLU A 70 14.36 -1.69 18.73
N ARG A 71 15.42 -1.91 17.96
CA ARG A 71 15.59 -1.29 16.64
C ARG A 71 14.49 -1.69 15.67
N HIS A 72 13.99 -2.93 15.77
CA HIS A 72 12.87 -3.38 14.95
C HIS A 72 11.56 -2.67 15.33
N GLU A 73 11.31 -2.43 16.62
CA GLU A 73 10.16 -1.65 17.07
C GLU A 73 10.22 -0.20 16.54
N GLU A 74 11.40 0.42 16.60
CA GLU A 74 11.64 1.74 16.03
C GLU A 74 11.41 1.77 14.51
N LEU A 75 11.91 0.77 13.78
CA LEU A 75 11.69 0.64 12.34
C LEU A 75 10.19 0.55 11.99
N VAL A 76 9.45 -0.25 12.74
CA VAL A 76 7.99 -0.37 12.54
C VAL A 76 7.29 0.96 12.82
N ALA A 77 7.68 1.66 13.90
CA ALA A 77 7.11 2.95 14.24
C ALA A 77 7.38 4.01 13.16
N TYR A 78 8.61 4.10 12.66
CA TYR A 78 8.95 4.97 11.52
C TYR A 78 8.17 4.60 10.26
N GLY A 79 8.06 3.30 9.95
CA GLY A 79 7.29 2.82 8.80
C GLY A 79 5.81 3.20 8.86
N ILE A 80 5.21 3.14 10.05
CA ILE A 80 3.81 3.55 10.26
C ILE A 80 3.68 5.07 10.07
N ALA A 81 4.52 5.87 10.74
CA ALA A 81 4.48 7.32 10.63
C ALA A 81 4.69 7.78 9.18
N GLY A 82 5.69 7.22 8.50
CA GLY A 82 5.95 7.50 7.10
C GLY A 82 4.80 7.11 6.19
N GLY A 83 4.26 5.90 6.34
CA GLY A 83 3.11 5.46 5.53
C GLY A 83 1.88 6.33 5.70
N ILE A 84 1.59 6.82 6.91
CA ILE A 84 0.51 7.78 7.16
C ILE A 84 0.77 9.09 6.44
N ALA A 85 1.98 9.65 6.55
CA ALA A 85 2.36 10.89 5.88
C ALA A 85 2.23 10.77 4.36
N GLN A 86 2.67 9.65 3.77
CA GLN A 86 2.54 9.40 2.33
C GLN A 86 1.08 9.27 1.88
N ALA A 87 0.24 8.63 2.66
CA ALA A 87 -1.20 8.52 2.36
C ALA A 87 -1.89 9.90 2.38
N GLN A 88 -1.56 10.73 3.37
CA GLN A 88 -2.07 12.09 3.50
C GLN A 88 -1.63 12.97 2.31
N GLU A 89 -0.34 12.99 1.99
CA GLU A 89 0.19 13.73 0.85
C GLU A 89 -0.43 13.28 -0.47
N ALA A 90 -0.58 11.96 -0.68
CA ALA A 90 -1.22 11.42 -1.87
C ALA A 90 -2.68 11.88 -1.99
N HIS A 91 -3.42 11.87 -0.89
CA HIS A 91 -4.81 12.33 -0.85
C HIS A 91 -4.92 13.82 -1.18
N GLU A 92 -4.12 14.66 -0.54
CA GLU A 92 -4.09 16.11 -0.79
C GLU A 92 -3.78 16.41 -2.25
N ARG A 93 -2.73 15.82 -2.80
CA ARG A 93 -2.33 16.04 -4.20
C ARG A 93 -3.32 15.49 -5.21
N SER A 94 -4.05 14.44 -4.87
CA SER A 94 -5.10 13.89 -5.73
C SER A 94 -6.36 14.73 -5.76
N GLY A 95 -6.52 15.65 -4.79
CA GLY A 95 -7.79 16.36 -4.59
C GLY A 95 -8.95 15.43 -4.24
N GLY A 96 -8.66 14.25 -3.67
CA GLY A 96 -9.65 13.22 -3.37
C GLY A 96 -10.14 12.43 -4.60
N VAL A 97 -9.52 12.64 -5.77
CA VAL A 97 -9.84 11.93 -7.02
C VAL A 97 -8.99 10.67 -7.17
N GLY A 98 -9.47 9.69 -7.95
CA GLY A 98 -8.77 8.46 -8.25
C GLY A 98 -8.66 7.51 -7.07
N ARG A 99 -7.67 6.64 -7.10
CA ARG A 99 -7.44 5.62 -6.07
C ARG A 99 -6.00 5.68 -5.57
N ILE A 100 -5.84 5.47 -4.29
CA ILE A 100 -4.52 5.46 -3.62
C ILE A 100 -4.34 4.07 -3.01
N HIS A 101 -3.25 3.42 -3.39
CA HIS A 101 -2.85 2.13 -2.87
C HIS A 101 -1.54 2.23 -2.10
N MET A 102 -1.32 1.30 -1.19
CA MET A 102 -0.08 1.10 -0.46
C MET A 102 0.59 -0.19 -0.92
N ASN A 103 1.87 -0.15 -1.26
CA ASN A 103 2.66 -1.34 -1.58
C ASN A 103 3.44 -1.83 -0.37
N ILE A 104 3.34 -3.13 -0.08
CA ILE A 104 4.03 -3.79 1.04
C ILE A 104 4.83 -4.99 0.53
N LEU A 105 6.00 -5.23 1.12
CA LEU A 105 6.78 -6.45 0.95
C LEU A 105 6.51 -7.37 2.13
N TRP A 106 5.85 -8.51 1.89
CA TRP A 106 5.38 -9.39 2.96
C TRP A 106 6.50 -10.01 3.81
N GLU A 107 7.65 -10.31 3.17
CA GLU A 107 8.81 -10.89 3.86
C GLU A 107 9.60 -9.88 4.70
N MET A 108 9.28 -8.60 4.60
CA MET A 108 9.90 -7.59 5.46
C MET A 108 9.41 -7.76 6.90
N GLY A 109 10.33 -7.82 7.84
CA GLY A 109 9.99 -7.88 9.25
C GLY A 109 9.05 -6.74 9.65
N GLY A 110 7.91 -7.08 10.29
CA GLY A 110 6.92 -6.09 10.70
C GLY A 110 5.96 -5.60 9.62
N ALA A 111 6.01 -6.13 8.38
CA ALA A 111 5.17 -5.70 7.26
C ALA A 111 3.68 -5.62 7.61
N GLU A 112 3.13 -6.63 8.24
CA GLU A 112 1.72 -6.63 8.66
C GLU A 112 1.43 -5.54 9.71
N ARG A 113 2.34 -5.33 10.65
CA ARG A 113 2.19 -4.29 11.68
C ARG A 113 2.22 -2.89 11.07
N VAL A 114 3.13 -2.66 10.13
CA VAL A 114 3.19 -1.39 9.37
C VAL A 114 1.90 -1.20 8.59
N ALA A 115 1.45 -2.21 7.85
CA ALA A 115 0.22 -2.11 7.08
C ALA A 115 -0.99 -1.79 7.95
N ARG A 116 -1.16 -2.48 9.08
CA ARG A 116 -2.24 -2.20 10.04
C ARG A 116 -2.16 -0.80 10.59
N GLY A 117 -1.00 -0.38 11.06
CA GLY A 117 -0.80 0.95 11.64
C GLY A 117 -1.08 2.08 10.63
N VAL A 118 -0.68 1.91 9.38
CA VAL A 118 -0.97 2.88 8.31
C VAL A 118 -2.47 2.92 7.99
N LEU A 119 -3.11 1.76 7.83
CA LEU A 119 -4.55 1.70 7.52
C LEU A 119 -5.42 2.25 8.66
N GLU A 120 -4.97 2.12 9.91
CA GLU A 120 -5.62 2.69 11.08
C GLU A 120 -5.41 4.21 11.15
N GLY A 121 -4.17 4.67 11.02
CA GLY A 121 -3.81 6.09 11.16
C GLY A 121 -4.22 6.95 9.96
N ALA A 122 -4.26 6.38 8.76
CA ALA A 122 -4.73 7.01 7.52
C ALA A 122 -6.09 6.46 7.07
N LYS A 123 -7.01 6.26 8.01
CA LYS A 123 -8.32 5.65 7.76
C LYS A 123 -9.08 6.36 6.64
N GLY A 124 -9.48 5.58 5.63
CA GLY A 124 -10.24 6.07 4.48
C GLY A 124 -9.40 6.70 3.36
N LEU A 125 -8.09 6.94 3.58
CA LEU A 125 -7.21 7.51 2.56
C LEU A 125 -6.56 6.45 1.66
N VAL A 126 -6.36 5.23 2.19
CA VAL A 126 -5.81 4.09 1.44
C VAL A 126 -6.96 3.20 1.00
N HIS A 127 -7.09 2.97 -0.30
CA HIS A 127 -8.19 2.23 -0.90
C HIS A 127 -7.82 0.79 -1.26
N GLY A 128 -6.54 0.48 -1.29
CA GLY A 128 -6.07 -0.85 -1.60
C GLY A 128 -4.65 -1.12 -1.12
N VAL A 129 -4.32 -2.40 -0.93
CA VAL A 129 -2.98 -2.86 -0.54
C VAL A 129 -2.45 -3.80 -1.61
N THR A 130 -1.35 -3.41 -2.25
CA THR A 130 -0.59 -4.26 -3.16
C THR A 130 0.51 -4.94 -2.36
N CYS A 131 0.61 -6.25 -2.45
CA CYS A 131 1.55 -7.01 -1.61
C CYS A 131 2.23 -8.13 -2.38
N GLY A 132 3.54 -8.15 -2.33
CA GLY A 132 4.39 -9.16 -2.92
C GLY A 132 5.54 -9.56 -2.00
N ALA A 133 6.55 -10.20 -2.57
CA ALA A 133 7.72 -10.76 -1.89
C ALA A 133 7.30 -11.74 -0.78
N GLY A 134 6.97 -12.96 -1.17
CA GLY A 134 6.53 -14.04 -0.30
C GLY A 134 5.08 -14.45 -0.52
N MET A 135 4.54 -15.15 0.47
CA MET A 135 3.18 -15.69 0.43
C MET A 135 2.28 -14.98 1.46
N PRO A 136 1.65 -13.86 1.09
CA PRO A 136 0.90 -13.02 2.03
C PRO A 136 -0.49 -13.62 2.38
N TYR A 137 -0.53 -14.77 3.04
CA TYR A 137 -1.77 -15.46 3.39
C TYR A 137 -2.74 -14.62 4.22
N ARG A 138 -2.22 -13.71 5.07
CA ARG A 138 -3.02 -12.86 5.95
C ARG A 138 -3.44 -11.53 5.31
N LEU A 139 -3.05 -11.28 4.06
CA LEU A 139 -3.40 -10.05 3.36
C LEU A 139 -4.93 -9.89 3.20
N ALA A 140 -5.63 -10.98 2.91
CA ALA A 140 -7.08 -10.97 2.81
C ALA A 140 -7.78 -10.68 4.14
N ASP A 141 -7.25 -11.18 5.26
CA ASP A 141 -7.75 -10.87 6.60
C ASP A 141 -7.53 -9.40 6.95
N LEU A 142 -6.33 -8.87 6.67
CA LEU A 142 -6.02 -7.46 6.83
C LEU A 142 -6.97 -6.59 5.99
N ALA A 143 -7.19 -6.92 4.74
CA ALA A 143 -8.10 -6.19 3.86
C ALA A 143 -9.53 -6.16 4.41
N ARG A 144 -10.01 -7.27 4.96
CA ARG A 144 -11.34 -7.38 5.57
C ARG A 144 -11.45 -6.54 6.85
N ASP A 145 -10.43 -6.56 7.70
CA ASP A 145 -10.42 -5.81 8.97
C ASP A 145 -10.56 -4.29 8.74
N TYR A 146 -10.04 -3.77 7.62
CA TYR A 146 -10.04 -2.34 7.29
C TYR A 146 -10.96 -1.96 6.13
N GLY A 147 -11.65 -2.91 5.51
CA GLY A 147 -12.58 -2.64 4.40
C GLY A 147 -11.89 -2.11 3.14
N VAL A 148 -10.63 -2.49 2.89
CA VAL A 148 -9.86 -2.09 1.71
C VAL A 148 -9.71 -3.25 0.72
N HIS A 149 -9.44 -2.94 -0.54
CA HIS A 149 -9.16 -3.98 -1.54
C HIS A 149 -7.71 -4.48 -1.43
N TYR A 150 -7.47 -5.72 -1.84
CA TYR A 150 -6.11 -6.27 -1.86
C TYR A 150 -5.73 -6.78 -3.25
N TYR A 151 -4.43 -6.64 -3.55
CA TYR A 151 -3.83 -6.92 -4.85
C TYR A 151 -2.55 -7.74 -4.63
N PRO A 152 -2.63 -9.07 -4.57
CA PRO A 152 -1.45 -9.89 -4.41
C PRO A 152 -0.58 -9.84 -5.68
N ILE A 153 0.73 -9.75 -5.50
CA ILE A 153 1.71 -9.90 -6.56
C ILE A 153 2.20 -11.34 -6.51
N VAL A 154 2.03 -12.06 -7.59
CA VAL A 154 2.38 -13.48 -7.68
C VAL A 154 3.19 -13.77 -8.94
N SER A 155 4.11 -14.74 -8.85
CA SER A 155 4.94 -15.17 -9.98
C SER A 155 4.35 -16.35 -10.76
N SER A 156 3.22 -16.89 -10.35
CA SER A 156 2.59 -18.04 -11.01
C SER A 156 1.15 -18.26 -10.57
N ALA A 157 0.36 -18.88 -11.43
CA ALA A 157 -0.97 -19.36 -11.11
C ALA A 157 -0.96 -20.35 -9.93
N ARG A 158 0.12 -21.14 -9.78
CA ARG A 158 0.28 -22.06 -8.65
C ARG A 158 0.36 -21.30 -7.32
N ALA A 159 1.12 -20.21 -7.27
CA ALA A 159 1.23 -19.37 -6.08
C ALA A 159 -0.13 -18.75 -5.74
N PHE A 160 -0.83 -18.18 -6.73
CA PHE A 160 -2.17 -17.64 -6.51
C PHE A 160 -3.15 -18.71 -5.99
N ASN A 161 -3.17 -19.89 -6.60
CA ASN A 161 -4.05 -20.99 -6.16
C ASN A 161 -3.79 -21.42 -4.71
N ALA A 162 -2.52 -21.37 -4.25
CA ALA A 162 -2.18 -21.65 -2.86
C ALA A 162 -2.76 -20.59 -1.90
N LEU A 163 -2.63 -19.29 -2.25
CA LEU A 163 -3.22 -18.18 -1.51
C LEU A 163 -4.76 -18.28 -1.49
N TRP A 164 -5.35 -18.55 -2.65
CA TRP A 164 -6.80 -18.70 -2.79
C TRP A 164 -7.38 -19.78 -1.90
N LYS A 165 -6.84 -20.99 -1.99
CA LYS A 165 -7.32 -22.14 -1.21
C LYS A 165 -7.17 -21.93 0.30
N ARG A 166 -6.11 -21.27 0.73
CA ARG A 166 -5.81 -21.10 2.14
C ARG A 166 -6.55 -19.95 2.81
N SER A 167 -6.73 -18.84 2.09
CA SER A 167 -7.22 -17.60 2.71
C SER A 167 -8.16 -16.80 1.82
N TYR A 168 -7.78 -16.51 0.58
CA TYR A 168 -8.39 -15.46 -0.23
C TYR A 168 -9.84 -15.77 -0.65
N SER A 169 -10.20 -17.03 -0.79
CA SER A 169 -11.59 -17.44 -1.06
C SER A 169 -12.60 -16.95 -0.02
N LYS A 170 -12.13 -16.66 1.20
CA LYS A 170 -12.97 -16.17 2.32
C LYS A 170 -13.21 -14.66 2.30
N ALA A 171 -12.48 -13.93 1.51
CA ALA A 171 -12.58 -12.48 1.33
C ALA A 171 -12.51 -12.11 -0.17
N ARG A 172 -13.13 -12.93 -1.00
CA ARG A 172 -13.10 -12.81 -2.47
C ARG A 172 -13.68 -11.50 -2.97
N GLU A 173 -14.63 -10.93 -2.26
CA GLU A 173 -15.31 -9.67 -2.56
C GLU A 173 -14.36 -8.45 -2.46
N LEU A 174 -13.28 -8.57 -1.71
CA LEU A 174 -12.25 -7.54 -1.56
C LEU A 174 -11.03 -7.77 -2.46
N LEU A 175 -10.99 -8.87 -3.22
CA LEU A 175 -9.92 -9.07 -4.21
C LEU A 175 -10.10 -8.09 -5.36
N GLY A 176 -9.28 -7.04 -5.39
CA GLY A 176 -9.36 -6.01 -6.42
C GLY A 176 -8.70 -6.39 -7.74
N GLY A 177 -7.76 -7.30 -7.70
CA GLY A 177 -7.02 -7.81 -8.85
C GLY A 177 -5.82 -8.63 -8.44
N VAL A 178 -5.11 -9.17 -9.42
CA VAL A 178 -3.87 -9.94 -9.24
C VAL A 178 -2.79 -9.32 -10.12
N VAL A 179 -1.64 -9.04 -9.54
CA VAL A 179 -0.46 -8.57 -10.27
C VAL A 179 0.42 -9.79 -10.58
N TYR A 180 0.77 -9.93 -11.86
CA TYR A 180 1.55 -11.06 -12.38
C TYR A 180 2.78 -10.55 -13.15
#